data_daa6d2d6802a2b10fe367034f801344d
#
_entry.id   daa6d2d6802a2b10fe367034f801344d
#
_cell.length_a   1.000
_cell.length_b   1.000
_cell.length_c   1.000
_cell.angle_alpha   90.00
_cell.angle_beta   90.00
_cell.angle_gamma   90.00
#
_symmetry.space_group_name_H-M   'P 1'
#
loop_
_entity.id
_entity.type
_entity.pdbx_description
1 polymer ?
#
loop_
_entity_poly.entity_id
_entity_poly.type
_entity_poly.pdbx_seq_one_letter_code
_entity_poly.pdbx_strand_id
1 'polypeptide(L)'
;TFDEGKVTKVATCAEAGVKTYTCTVCGATKTEEIPKTDSHNYVWKVISKATVFAPEKQQGTCSVCGNVITRDNGSKLKATIKLNAKSIKLQKKQTTKKIKVTMANGDSIKSWKSSNKKIVTVNKKGVIKAGKKNGPAKITVTLASGKKATLKVKVQSPRVNTTKIKGLKS
;
A
#
# COMPACT_ATOMS: atom_id res chain seq x y z
N THR A 1 -26.32 36.69 50.13
CA THR A 1 -26.40 36.60 48.65
C THR A 1 -25.05 36.13 48.15
N PHE A 2 -25.01 35.20 47.17
CA PHE A 2 -23.78 34.77 46.53
C PHE A 2 -23.53 35.61 45.26
N ASP A 3 -22.25 35.77 44.91
CA ASP A 3 -21.83 36.41 43.67
C ASP A 3 -22.21 35.58 42.43
N GLU A 4 -21.88 36.04 41.21
CA GLU A 4 -22.17 35.34 39.96
C GLU A 4 -21.34 34.05 39.80
N GLY A 5 -20.42 33.78 40.69
CA GLY A 5 -19.53 32.63 40.66
C GLY A 5 -18.41 32.75 39.62
N LYS A 6 -17.25 32.26 39.97
CA LYS A 6 -16.05 32.21 39.10
C LYS A 6 -15.67 30.77 38.82
N VAL A 7 -15.32 30.44 37.56
CA VAL A 7 -14.73 29.15 37.21
C VAL A 7 -13.33 29.08 37.85
N THR A 8 -13.19 28.24 38.86
CA THR A 8 -11.92 28.03 39.59
C THR A 8 -11.13 26.84 39.03
N LYS A 9 -11.82 25.89 38.36
CA LYS A 9 -11.21 24.79 37.62
C LYS A 9 -11.97 24.62 36.31
N VAL A 10 -11.27 24.67 35.18
CA VAL A 10 -11.87 24.44 33.85
C VAL A 10 -12.12 22.96 33.67
N ALA A 11 -13.28 22.59 33.12
CA ALA A 11 -13.58 21.21 32.76
C ALA A 11 -12.72 20.78 31.57
N THR A 12 -12.28 19.53 31.57
CA THR A 12 -11.58 18.87 30.48
C THR A 12 -12.32 17.57 30.11
N CYS A 13 -11.87 16.87 29.09
CA CYS A 13 -12.39 15.51 28.79
C CYS A 13 -11.98 14.45 29.84
N ALA A 14 -10.97 14.74 30.66
CA ALA A 14 -10.52 13.84 31.75
C ALA A 14 -11.21 14.16 33.07
N GLU A 15 -11.41 15.43 33.38
CA GLU A 15 -11.86 15.88 34.70
C GLU A 15 -12.98 16.91 34.61
N ALA A 16 -13.89 16.85 35.54
CA ALA A 16 -14.91 17.87 35.74
C ALA A 16 -14.31 19.19 36.22
N GLY A 17 -14.90 20.28 35.79
CA GLY A 17 -14.56 21.61 36.25
C GLY A 17 -15.28 22.00 37.53
N VAL A 18 -14.94 23.13 38.10
CA VAL A 18 -15.54 23.67 39.32
C VAL A 18 -15.82 25.16 39.15
N LYS A 19 -17.05 25.57 39.43
CA LYS A 19 -17.45 26.97 39.59
C LYS A 19 -17.62 27.24 41.07
N THR A 20 -16.98 28.29 41.59
CA THR A 20 -17.02 28.68 42.98
C THR A 20 -17.79 30.00 43.14
N TYR A 21 -18.71 30.04 44.02
CA TYR A 21 -19.52 31.22 44.42
C TYR A 21 -19.09 31.67 45.81
N THR A 22 -19.00 32.97 46.06
CA THR A 22 -18.66 33.52 47.32
C THR A 22 -19.81 34.36 47.88
N CYS A 23 -20.15 34.17 49.12
CA CYS A 23 -21.15 35.01 49.77
C CYS A 23 -20.57 36.41 49.96
N THR A 24 -21.27 37.44 49.44
CA THR A 24 -20.85 38.85 49.51
C THR A 24 -20.93 39.43 50.91
N VAL A 25 -21.59 38.74 51.85
CA VAL A 25 -21.77 39.23 53.22
C VAL A 25 -20.82 38.55 54.21
N CYS A 26 -20.68 37.25 54.15
CA CYS A 26 -19.94 36.47 55.16
C CYS A 26 -18.69 35.77 54.60
N GLY A 27 -18.40 35.87 53.28
CA GLY A 27 -17.24 35.24 52.64
C GLY A 27 -17.31 33.72 52.51
N ALA A 28 -18.42 33.07 52.94
CA ALA A 28 -18.57 31.64 52.79
C ALA A 28 -18.63 31.27 51.28
N THR A 29 -18.03 30.13 50.92
CA THR A 29 -17.97 29.64 49.52
C THR A 29 -18.87 28.42 49.34
N LYS A 30 -19.45 28.28 48.13
CA LYS A 30 -20.05 27.06 47.63
C LYS A 30 -19.50 26.71 46.26
N THR A 31 -19.45 25.47 45.92
CA THR A 31 -18.98 24.99 44.63
C THR A 31 -20.08 24.31 43.82
N GLU A 32 -19.97 24.39 42.54
CA GLU A 32 -20.82 23.70 41.58
C GLU A 32 -19.90 22.99 40.56
N GLU A 33 -20.23 21.72 40.26
CA GLU A 33 -19.48 20.94 39.29
C GLU A 33 -19.87 21.35 37.87
N ILE A 34 -18.85 21.57 37.04
CA ILE A 34 -19.01 21.74 35.60
C ILE A 34 -18.72 20.38 34.94
N PRO A 35 -19.69 19.78 34.21
CA PRO A 35 -19.48 18.48 33.59
C PRO A 35 -18.24 18.42 32.70
N LYS A 36 -17.64 17.22 32.57
CA LYS A 36 -16.54 16.97 31.65
C LYS A 36 -16.94 17.36 30.22
N THR A 37 -15.98 17.77 29.42
CA THR A 37 -16.20 18.11 28.02
C THR A 37 -16.04 16.87 27.13
N ASP A 38 -16.75 16.81 26.01
CA ASP A 38 -16.54 15.79 24.97
C ASP A 38 -15.49 16.22 23.94
N SER A 39 -14.81 17.35 24.19
CA SER A 39 -13.77 17.88 23.31
C SER A 39 -12.43 17.19 23.59
N HIS A 40 -11.98 16.39 22.62
CA HIS A 40 -10.71 15.67 22.69
C HIS A 40 -9.67 16.26 21.75
N ASN A 41 -8.46 16.44 22.24
CA ASN A 41 -7.31 16.85 21.45
C ASN A 41 -6.49 15.60 21.05
N TYR A 42 -6.74 15.08 19.84
CA TYR A 42 -6.11 13.85 19.35
C TYR A 42 -4.76 14.10 18.68
N VAL A 43 -3.74 13.39 19.14
CA VAL A 43 -2.46 13.24 18.44
C VAL A 43 -2.57 12.00 17.54
N TRP A 44 -2.40 12.20 16.23
CA TRP A 44 -2.61 11.16 15.21
C TRP A 44 -1.31 10.48 14.81
N LYS A 45 -1.34 9.14 14.72
CA LYS A 45 -0.26 8.29 14.24
C LYS A 45 -0.77 7.33 13.16
N VAL A 46 -0.02 7.19 12.07
CA VAL A 46 -0.32 6.18 11.03
C VAL A 46 -0.02 4.81 11.59
N ILE A 47 -1.04 3.94 11.61
CA ILE A 47 -0.94 2.54 12.04
C ILE A 47 -0.95 1.56 10.86
N SER A 48 -1.48 1.96 9.71
CA SER A 48 -1.44 1.18 8.48
C SER A 48 -1.42 2.09 7.27
N LYS A 49 -0.45 1.89 6.36
CA LYS A 49 -0.36 2.65 5.11
C LYS A 49 -1.47 2.24 4.14
N ALA A 50 -1.91 3.17 3.29
CA ALA A 50 -2.86 2.87 2.23
C ALA A 50 -2.35 1.76 1.30
N THR A 51 -3.27 0.93 0.87
CA THR A 51 -3.06 -0.16 -0.10
C THR A 51 -4.05 -0.04 -1.25
N VAL A 52 -3.95 -0.90 -2.24
CA VAL A 52 -4.97 -0.98 -3.31
C VAL A 52 -6.32 -1.52 -2.82
N PHE A 53 -6.39 -2.10 -1.63
CA PHE A 53 -7.59 -2.70 -1.05
C PHE A 53 -8.19 -1.90 0.11
N ALA A 54 -7.37 -1.09 0.80
CA ALA A 54 -7.79 -0.33 1.96
C ALA A 54 -7.13 1.06 2.01
N PRO A 55 -7.82 2.10 2.55
CA PRO A 55 -7.22 3.40 2.82
C PRO A 55 -6.15 3.30 3.93
N GLU A 56 -5.40 4.38 4.12
CA GLU A 56 -4.53 4.52 5.29
C GLU A 56 -5.37 4.55 6.56
N LYS A 57 -4.91 3.86 7.61
CA LYS A 57 -5.52 3.94 8.95
C LYS A 57 -4.65 4.74 9.91
N GLN A 58 -5.29 5.63 10.63
CA GLN A 58 -4.67 6.42 11.68
C GLN A 58 -5.32 6.11 13.03
N GLN A 59 -4.52 6.11 14.07
CA GLN A 59 -4.92 6.06 15.45
C GLN A 59 -4.68 7.42 16.07
N GLY A 60 -5.72 7.99 16.69
CA GLY A 60 -5.65 9.20 17.50
C GLY A 60 -5.68 8.84 18.97
N THR A 61 -4.75 9.41 19.73
CA THR A 61 -4.74 9.31 21.19
C THR A 61 -4.95 10.70 21.76
N CYS A 62 -5.98 10.86 22.58
CA CYS A 62 -6.20 12.15 23.26
C CYS A 62 -5.06 12.44 24.24
N SER A 63 -4.44 13.59 24.10
CA SER A 63 -3.31 14.02 24.94
C SER A 63 -3.70 14.32 26.40
N VAL A 64 -5.00 14.48 26.67
CA VAL A 64 -5.51 14.85 28.00
C VAL A 64 -6.06 13.61 28.75
N CYS A 65 -6.93 12.81 28.12
CA CYS A 65 -7.60 11.69 28.81
C CYS A 65 -7.13 10.30 28.33
N GLY A 66 -6.22 10.23 27.33
CA GLY A 66 -5.73 8.96 26.79
C GLY A 66 -6.75 8.20 25.93
N ASN A 67 -7.95 8.74 25.68
CA ASN A 67 -8.94 8.10 24.82
C ASN A 67 -8.35 7.80 23.44
N VAL A 68 -8.61 6.60 22.90
CA VAL A 68 -8.06 6.11 21.63
C VAL A 68 -9.17 5.88 20.64
N ILE A 69 -9.02 6.48 19.45
CA ILE A 69 -9.92 6.25 18.32
C ILE A 69 -9.12 5.91 17.07
N THR A 70 -9.77 5.31 16.08
CA THR A 70 -9.17 5.04 14.77
C THR A 70 -10.02 5.66 13.67
N ARG A 71 -9.36 6.08 12.58
CA ARG A 71 -10.05 6.58 11.39
C ARG A 71 -9.34 6.14 10.13
N ASP A 72 -10.07 6.12 9.04
CA ASP A 72 -9.49 6.03 7.70
C ASP A 72 -9.03 7.43 7.28
N ASN A 73 -7.85 7.52 6.67
CA ASN A 73 -7.25 8.76 6.18
C ASN A 73 -7.02 8.65 4.66
N GLY A 74 -7.82 9.40 3.90
CA GLY A 74 -7.78 9.40 2.45
C GLY A 74 -8.45 8.19 1.80
N SER A 75 -8.02 7.85 0.59
CA SER A 75 -8.59 6.79 -0.25
C SER A 75 -7.62 5.64 -0.47
N LYS A 76 -8.13 4.50 -0.91
CA LYS A 76 -7.33 3.37 -1.41
C LYS A 76 -6.41 3.82 -2.54
N LEU A 77 -5.24 3.18 -2.65
CA LEU A 77 -4.32 3.43 -3.76
C LEU A 77 -4.91 2.91 -5.08
N LYS A 78 -4.65 3.64 -6.15
CA LYS A 78 -4.96 3.18 -7.51
C LYS A 78 -4.08 1.99 -7.86
N ALA A 79 -4.69 0.86 -8.27
CA ALA A 79 -3.93 -0.31 -8.69
C ALA A 79 -3.10 -0.01 -9.94
N THR A 80 -1.80 -0.32 -9.89
CA THR A 80 -0.85 -0.13 -10.99
C THR A 80 -0.05 -1.40 -11.22
N ILE A 81 0.41 -1.61 -12.47
CA ILE A 81 1.32 -2.69 -12.82
C ILE A 81 2.30 -2.22 -13.90
N LYS A 82 3.58 -2.51 -13.70
CA LYS A 82 4.65 -2.22 -14.68
C LYS A 82 5.60 -3.41 -14.74
N LEU A 83 5.97 -3.80 -15.97
CA LEU A 83 7.04 -4.76 -16.22
C LEU A 83 8.32 -4.00 -16.57
N ASN A 84 9.47 -4.54 -16.14
CA ASN A 84 10.78 -3.98 -16.50
C ASN A 84 11.14 -4.14 -17.99
N ALA A 85 10.35 -4.93 -18.76
CA ALA A 85 10.48 -5.08 -20.20
C ALA A 85 9.11 -5.25 -20.87
N LYS A 86 8.92 -4.70 -22.06
CA LYS A 86 7.72 -4.88 -22.89
C LYS A 86 7.84 -6.11 -23.81
N SER A 87 9.08 -6.48 -24.17
CA SER A 87 9.37 -7.63 -25.01
C SER A 87 10.73 -8.23 -24.69
N ILE A 88 10.87 -9.54 -24.91
CA ILE A 88 12.15 -10.27 -24.80
C ILE A 88 12.29 -11.26 -25.94
N LYS A 89 13.56 -11.56 -26.27
CA LYS A 89 13.92 -12.62 -27.21
C LYS A 89 14.61 -13.73 -26.42
N LEU A 90 14.21 -14.98 -26.64
CA LEU A 90 14.81 -16.15 -26.00
C LEU A 90 15.25 -17.15 -27.07
N GLN A 91 16.33 -17.86 -26.81
CA GLN A 91 16.71 -19.02 -27.60
C GLN A 91 15.86 -20.25 -27.17
N LYS A 92 15.76 -21.24 -28.06
CA LYS A 92 15.10 -22.52 -27.72
C LYS A 92 15.66 -23.10 -26.42
N LYS A 93 14.80 -23.63 -25.57
CA LYS A 93 15.11 -24.21 -24.25
C LYS A 93 15.66 -23.21 -23.21
N GLN A 94 15.90 -21.94 -23.55
CA GLN A 94 16.42 -20.94 -22.63
C GLN A 94 15.39 -20.60 -21.55
N THR A 95 15.89 -20.37 -20.33
CA THR A 95 15.10 -19.98 -19.18
C THR A 95 15.51 -18.60 -18.68
N THR A 96 14.58 -17.75 -18.25
CA THR A 96 14.87 -16.46 -17.66
C THR A 96 14.02 -16.19 -16.42
N LYS A 97 14.62 -15.52 -15.41
CA LYS A 97 13.99 -14.99 -14.19
C LYS A 97 14.07 -13.44 -14.14
N LYS A 98 14.54 -12.80 -15.22
CA LYS A 98 14.89 -11.37 -15.25
C LYS A 98 13.67 -10.45 -15.34
N ILE A 99 12.46 -10.98 -15.47
CA ILE A 99 11.24 -10.15 -15.54
C ILE A 99 10.80 -9.80 -14.13
N LYS A 100 10.86 -8.48 -13.85
CA LYS A 100 10.39 -7.88 -12.59
C LYS A 100 9.04 -7.22 -12.80
N VAL A 101 8.14 -7.40 -11.84
CA VAL A 101 6.82 -6.75 -11.80
C VAL A 101 6.85 -5.72 -10.69
N THR A 102 6.56 -4.47 -11.03
CA THR A 102 6.34 -3.39 -10.04
C THR A 102 4.85 -3.11 -9.96
N MET A 103 4.32 -3.01 -8.75
CA MET A 103 2.91 -2.81 -8.48
C MET A 103 2.71 -1.87 -7.30
N ALA A 104 1.50 -1.35 -7.13
CA ALA A 104 1.15 -0.50 -6.00
C ALA A 104 1.15 -1.29 -4.68
N ASN A 105 1.30 -0.57 -3.58
CA ASN A 105 1.37 -1.17 -2.23
C ASN A 105 0.14 -2.02 -1.91
N GLY A 106 0.38 -3.18 -1.31
CA GLY A 106 -0.65 -4.14 -0.92
C GLY A 106 -1.17 -5.03 -2.05
N ASP A 107 -0.75 -4.80 -3.31
CA ASP A 107 -1.11 -5.71 -4.41
C ASP A 107 -0.16 -6.92 -4.47
N SER A 108 -0.58 -7.96 -5.17
CA SER A 108 0.19 -9.19 -5.31
C SER A 108 -0.05 -9.85 -6.66
N ILE A 109 0.87 -10.71 -7.08
CA ILE A 109 0.71 -11.46 -8.32
C ILE A 109 -0.25 -12.62 -8.10
N LYS A 110 -1.42 -12.57 -8.74
CA LYS A 110 -2.43 -13.63 -8.71
C LYS A 110 -2.07 -14.78 -9.64
N SER A 111 -1.62 -14.48 -10.86
CA SER A 111 -1.31 -15.52 -11.85
C SER A 111 -0.41 -15.05 -12.98
N TRP A 112 0.29 -16.02 -13.56
CA TRP A 112 1.01 -15.92 -14.83
C TRP A 112 0.39 -16.84 -15.86
N LYS A 113 0.18 -16.37 -17.08
CA LYS A 113 -0.42 -17.14 -18.16
C LYS A 113 0.36 -16.98 -19.47
N SER A 114 0.64 -18.09 -20.15
CA SER A 114 1.21 -18.05 -21.51
C SER A 114 0.08 -18.22 -22.54
N SER A 115 0.15 -17.43 -23.61
CA SER A 115 -0.76 -17.57 -24.76
C SER A 115 -0.51 -18.82 -25.58
N ASN A 116 0.73 -19.36 -25.53
CA ASN A 116 1.12 -20.58 -26.25
C ASN A 116 2.19 -21.35 -25.48
N LYS A 117 1.75 -22.39 -24.75
CA LYS A 117 2.64 -23.23 -23.94
C LYS A 117 3.61 -24.07 -24.76
N LYS A 118 3.35 -24.31 -26.07
CA LYS A 118 4.26 -25.03 -26.97
C LYS A 118 5.50 -24.19 -27.34
N ILE A 119 5.35 -22.85 -27.31
CA ILE A 119 6.43 -21.89 -27.59
C ILE A 119 7.11 -21.44 -26.31
N VAL A 120 6.32 -21.05 -25.29
CA VAL A 120 6.86 -20.54 -24.03
C VAL A 120 5.96 -20.98 -22.86
N THR A 121 6.58 -21.36 -21.74
CA THR A 121 5.90 -21.63 -20.49
C THR A 121 6.33 -20.62 -19.42
N VAL A 122 5.48 -20.43 -18.42
CA VAL A 122 5.79 -19.62 -17.24
C VAL A 122 5.24 -20.32 -16.00
N ASN A 123 5.99 -20.29 -14.91
CA ASN A 123 5.54 -20.86 -13.63
C ASN A 123 4.98 -19.77 -12.69
N LYS A 124 4.45 -20.19 -11.53
CA LYS A 124 3.88 -19.27 -10.52
C LYS A 124 4.90 -18.25 -9.98
N LYS A 125 6.20 -18.56 -10.03
CA LYS A 125 7.29 -17.66 -9.61
C LYS A 125 7.75 -16.69 -10.71
N GLY A 126 7.08 -16.65 -11.88
CA GLY A 126 7.45 -15.79 -13.00
C GLY A 126 8.67 -16.26 -13.79
N VAL A 127 9.10 -17.51 -13.62
CA VAL A 127 10.19 -18.10 -14.40
C VAL A 127 9.68 -18.48 -15.77
N ILE A 128 10.25 -17.90 -16.82
CA ILE A 128 9.85 -18.09 -18.23
C ILE A 128 10.82 -19.06 -18.88
N LYS A 129 10.31 -20.13 -19.48
CA LYS A 129 11.09 -21.14 -20.20
C LYS A 129 10.63 -21.24 -21.66
N ALA A 130 11.55 -21.03 -22.60
CA ALA A 130 11.31 -21.23 -24.02
C ALA A 130 11.21 -22.72 -24.36
N GLY A 131 10.28 -23.05 -25.23
CA GLY A 131 10.10 -24.41 -25.75
C GLY A 131 11.09 -24.77 -26.87
N LYS A 132 10.77 -25.85 -27.58
CA LYS A 132 11.56 -26.35 -28.71
C LYS A 132 11.20 -25.67 -30.06
N LYS A 133 10.06 -24.99 -30.13
CA LYS A 133 9.55 -24.35 -31.36
C LYS A 133 9.88 -22.86 -31.38
N ASN A 134 10.28 -22.33 -32.53
CA ASN A 134 10.39 -20.89 -32.77
C ASN A 134 8.98 -20.27 -32.89
N GLY A 135 8.88 -18.99 -32.56
CA GLY A 135 7.66 -18.24 -32.76
C GLY A 135 7.40 -17.21 -31.67
N PRO A 136 6.35 -16.41 -31.83
CA PRO A 136 5.91 -15.44 -30.85
C PRO A 136 4.96 -16.08 -29.82
N ALA A 137 5.01 -15.58 -28.59
CA ALA A 137 4.02 -15.85 -27.56
C ALA A 137 3.89 -14.62 -26.66
N LYS A 138 2.79 -14.54 -25.90
CA LYS A 138 2.55 -13.49 -24.90
C LYS A 138 2.49 -14.12 -23.53
N ILE A 139 3.15 -13.51 -22.56
CA ILE A 139 3.00 -13.84 -21.14
C ILE A 139 2.17 -12.74 -20.50
N THR A 140 1.05 -13.09 -19.91
CA THR A 140 0.19 -12.17 -19.17
C THR A 140 0.35 -12.42 -17.68
N VAL A 141 0.68 -11.38 -16.94
CA VAL A 141 0.63 -11.37 -15.47
C VAL A 141 -0.64 -10.67 -15.03
N THR A 142 -1.34 -11.25 -14.07
CA THR A 142 -2.56 -10.70 -13.47
C THR A 142 -2.33 -10.51 -11.98
N LEU A 143 -2.65 -9.32 -11.46
CA LEU A 143 -2.58 -8.99 -10.05
C LEU A 143 -3.88 -9.36 -9.31
N ALA A 144 -3.82 -9.39 -7.98
CA ALA A 144 -4.97 -9.61 -7.12
C ALA A 144 -6.05 -8.52 -7.31
N SER A 145 -5.64 -7.28 -7.56
CA SER A 145 -6.52 -6.16 -7.94
C SER A 145 -7.19 -6.30 -9.31
N GLY A 146 -6.86 -7.34 -10.09
CA GLY A 146 -7.36 -7.55 -11.44
C GLY A 146 -6.56 -6.83 -12.54
N LYS A 147 -5.60 -5.97 -12.20
CA LYS A 147 -4.72 -5.33 -13.20
C LYS A 147 -3.88 -6.37 -13.93
N LYS A 148 -3.64 -6.12 -15.22
CA LYS A 148 -2.90 -7.03 -16.10
C LYS A 148 -1.80 -6.29 -16.84
N ALA A 149 -0.67 -6.99 -17.07
CA ALA A 149 0.37 -6.56 -17.99
C ALA A 149 0.81 -7.73 -18.88
N THR A 150 1.25 -7.41 -20.09
CA THR A 150 1.63 -8.40 -21.09
C THR A 150 3.05 -8.19 -21.55
N LEU A 151 3.85 -9.26 -21.52
CA LEU A 151 5.18 -9.34 -22.05
C LEU A 151 5.14 -10.10 -23.39
N LYS A 152 5.68 -9.50 -24.46
CA LYS A 152 5.86 -10.17 -25.74
C LYS A 152 7.14 -11.01 -25.68
N VAL A 153 7.08 -12.29 -26.03
CA VAL A 153 8.23 -13.20 -26.06
C VAL A 153 8.39 -13.74 -27.47
N LYS A 154 9.58 -13.64 -28.04
CA LYS A 154 9.92 -14.26 -29.32
C LYS A 154 10.98 -15.34 -29.09
N VAL A 155 10.64 -16.59 -29.35
CA VAL A 155 11.60 -17.70 -29.32
C VAL A 155 12.23 -17.86 -30.72
N GLN A 156 13.55 -17.90 -30.78
CA GLN A 156 14.32 -18.01 -32.01
C GLN A 156 15.46 -19.02 -31.86
N SER A 157 15.93 -19.56 -32.96
CA SER A 157 17.17 -20.35 -33.01
C SER A 157 18.38 -19.47 -32.72
N PRO A 158 19.47 -20.00 -32.17
CA PRO A 158 20.72 -19.29 -32.05
C PRO A 158 21.12 -18.78 -33.43
N ARG A 159 21.64 -17.54 -33.51
CA ARG A 159 22.33 -17.11 -34.71
C ARG A 159 23.63 -17.91 -34.84
N VAL A 160 23.75 -18.73 -35.86
CA VAL A 160 25.02 -19.30 -36.26
C VAL A 160 25.84 -18.17 -36.90
N ASN A 161 26.87 -17.67 -36.22
CA ASN A 161 27.85 -16.81 -36.86
C ASN A 161 28.65 -17.71 -37.83
N THR A 162 28.20 -17.79 -39.07
CA THR A 162 29.04 -18.28 -40.16
C THR A 162 29.98 -17.16 -40.50
N THR A 163 30.98 -16.91 -39.70
CA THR A 163 32.19 -16.25 -40.18
C THR A 163 32.83 -17.25 -41.14
N LYS A 164 32.57 -17.08 -42.42
CA LYS A 164 33.36 -17.74 -43.46
C LYS A 164 34.78 -17.27 -43.25
N ILE A 165 35.64 -18.13 -42.72
CA ILE A 165 37.09 -17.93 -42.76
C ILE A 165 37.45 -18.05 -44.27
N LYS A 166 37.49 -16.92 -44.96
CA LYS A 166 38.12 -16.84 -46.29
C LYS A 166 39.64 -16.99 -46.07
N GLY A 167 40.22 -18.05 -46.60
CA GLY A 167 41.65 -18.15 -46.77
C GLY A 167 42.34 -19.26 -45.97
N LEU A 168 41.97 -20.54 -46.15
CA LEU A 168 42.96 -21.61 -46.12
C LEU A 168 43.10 -22.09 -47.58
N LYS A 169 44.14 -21.60 -48.28
CA LYS A 169 44.72 -22.29 -49.43
C LYS A 169 45.73 -23.31 -48.86
N SER A 170 45.54 -24.54 -49.25
CA SER A 170 46.51 -25.64 -49.13
C SER A 170 47.76 -25.34 -49.90
#